data_551e9a40182b7fef140b3a2c9c3e5e99
#
_entry.id   551e9a40182b7fef140b3a2c9c3e5e99
#
_cell.length_a   1.000
_cell.length_b   1.000
_cell.length_c   1.000
_cell.angle_alpha   90.00
_cell.angle_beta   90.00
_cell.angle_gamma   90.00
#
_symmetry.space_group_name_H-M   'P 1'
#
loop_
_entity.id
_entity.type
_entity.pdbx_description
1 polymer ?
#
loop_
_entity_poly.entity_id
_entity_poly.type
_entity_poly.pdbx_seq_one_letter_code
_entity_poly.pdbx_strand_id
1 'polypeptide(L)'
;KVKGEKKPLTAKFYGTKDEKITIHNEEELHKILADLEEAEYEVVDGKSGERSKKAPLPFTTSTLQQEASKALNFATSKTMRIAQQLYEGVDIKGSGTVGLITYLRTDSTRISEEADANARAYVGKAYGEEYVAETASEQKQKNDGKNIQDAHEAIRPSDVTRVPAEIKESLTRDQFRLYQLIWKRFVASRMQPAKYETTSVKIGADDYRFTVSASKIIFEGFRLAYVESDEEKQSGNVMVNSIDKDSELTKESFDYKQHF
;
A
#
# COMPACT_ATOMS: atom_id res chain seq x y z
N LYS A 1 20.20 -19.33 0.05
CA LYS A 1 19.09 -20.18 -0.44
C LYS A 1 18.78 -21.25 0.59
N VAL A 2 17.52 -21.58 0.75
CA VAL A 2 17.07 -22.72 1.59
C VAL A 2 17.14 -23.98 0.74
N LYS A 3 17.72 -25.05 1.27
CA LYS A 3 17.79 -26.34 0.60
C LYS A 3 16.37 -26.87 0.32
N GLY A 4 16.10 -27.24 -0.91
CA GLY A 4 14.77 -27.68 -1.36
C GLY A 4 13.88 -26.58 -1.95
N GLU A 5 14.17 -25.31 -1.73
CA GLU A 5 13.44 -24.19 -2.32
C GLU A 5 13.96 -23.84 -3.72
N LYS A 6 13.05 -23.49 -4.64
CA LYS A 6 13.42 -23.15 -6.03
C LYS A 6 13.98 -21.74 -6.19
N LYS A 7 13.59 -20.80 -5.30
CA LYS A 7 13.98 -19.39 -5.41
C LYS A 7 14.94 -19.01 -4.30
N PRO A 8 15.97 -18.21 -4.58
CA PRO A 8 16.84 -17.67 -3.56
C PRO A 8 16.09 -16.66 -2.68
N LEU A 9 16.53 -16.53 -1.43
CA LEU A 9 16.07 -15.53 -0.49
C LEU A 9 17.08 -14.40 -0.43
N THR A 10 16.61 -13.17 -0.41
CA THR A 10 17.47 -12.01 -0.17
C THR A 10 17.44 -11.69 1.32
N ALA A 11 18.56 -11.92 1.98
CA ALA A 11 18.78 -11.51 3.36
C ALA A 11 19.52 -10.18 3.39
N LYS A 12 19.10 -9.27 4.27
CA LYS A 12 19.77 -7.98 4.48
C LYS A 12 20.80 -8.10 5.58
N PHE A 13 22.01 -7.63 5.34
CA PHE A 13 23.03 -7.49 6.37
C PHE A 13 22.52 -6.60 7.52
N TYR A 14 22.72 -7.07 8.75
CA TYR A 14 22.31 -6.34 9.94
C TYR A 14 23.54 -5.77 10.69
N GLY A 15 24.60 -6.55 10.81
CA GLY A 15 25.79 -6.25 11.57
C GLY A 15 26.34 -7.50 12.22
N THR A 16 26.77 -7.40 13.47
CA THR A 16 27.21 -8.55 14.29
C THR A 16 26.10 -9.04 15.21
N LYS A 17 26.40 -10.08 15.98
CA LYS A 17 25.50 -10.60 17.03
C LYS A 17 25.20 -9.54 18.11
N ASP A 18 26.12 -8.61 18.35
CA ASP A 18 26.06 -7.66 19.45
C ASP A 18 25.49 -6.30 19.02
N GLU A 19 25.77 -5.86 17.76
CA GLU A 19 25.38 -4.54 17.32
C GLU A 19 25.04 -4.46 15.82
N LYS A 20 24.26 -3.45 15.48
CA LYS A 20 23.97 -3.08 14.10
C LYS A 20 25.15 -2.32 13.51
N ILE A 21 25.65 -2.76 12.36
CA ILE A 21 26.75 -2.12 11.65
C ILE A 21 26.24 -1.41 10.39
N THR A 22 26.73 -0.19 10.20
CA THR A 22 26.63 0.52 8.92
C THR A 22 27.99 0.52 8.27
N ILE A 23 28.08 0.03 7.03
CA ILE A 23 29.34 -0.03 6.27
C ILE A 23 29.57 1.34 5.65
N HIS A 24 30.73 1.97 5.93
CA HIS A 24 31.02 3.34 5.53
C HIS A 24 31.98 3.45 4.33
N ASN A 25 32.75 2.40 4.05
CA ASN A 25 33.74 2.40 3.01
C ASN A 25 33.98 1.00 2.41
N GLU A 26 34.72 0.96 1.30
CA GLU A 26 35.02 -0.27 0.57
C GLU A 26 35.92 -1.23 1.36
N GLU A 27 36.83 -0.73 2.19
CA GLU A 27 37.73 -1.58 2.96
C GLU A 27 36.96 -2.38 4.01
N GLU A 28 36.02 -1.74 4.69
CA GLU A 28 35.11 -2.41 5.64
C GLU A 28 34.27 -3.47 4.94
N LEU A 29 33.72 -3.14 3.75
CA LEU A 29 32.96 -4.07 2.94
C LEU A 29 33.76 -5.30 2.55
N HIS A 30 34.97 -5.09 2.01
CA HIS A 30 35.83 -6.20 1.56
C HIS A 30 36.28 -7.10 2.71
N LYS A 31 36.54 -6.54 3.89
CA LYS A 31 36.85 -7.33 5.09
C LYS A 31 35.67 -8.23 5.46
N ILE A 32 34.47 -7.65 5.56
CA ILE A 32 33.25 -8.41 5.88
C ILE A 32 32.99 -9.50 4.83
N LEU A 33 33.15 -9.19 3.53
CA LEU A 33 32.95 -10.16 2.47
C LEU A 33 33.95 -11.32 2.54
N ALA A 34 35.21 -11.05 2.87
CA ALA A 34 36.24 -12.08 3.05
C ALA A 34 35.89 -13.02 4.22
N ASP A 35 35.48 -12.45 5.35
CA ASP A 35 35.05 -13.25 6.52
C ASP A 35 33.82 -14.11 6.19
N LEU A 36 32.89 -13.60 5.38
CA LEU A 36 31.67 -14.31 4.98
C LEU A 36 31.86 -15.36 3.89
N GLU A 37 33.03 -15.42 3.26
CA GLU A 37 33.25 -16.32 2.13
C GLU A 37 33.30 -17.80 2.58
N GLU A 38 33.90 -18.05 3.72
CA GLU A 38 34.03 -19.36 4.33
C GLU A 38 33.05 -19.64 5.46
N ALA A 39 32.22 -18.65 5.83
CA ALA A 39 31.27 -18.76 6.95
C ALA A 39 30.17 -19.79 6.70
N GLU A 40 29.80 -20.53 7.74
CA GLU A 40 28.63 -21.40 7.73
C GLU A 40 27.37 -20.59 8.08
N TYR A 41 26.29 -20.83 7.33
CA TYR A 41 25.04 -20.07 7.46
C TYR A 41 24.00 -20.90 8.20
N GLU A 42 23.51 -20.40 9.31
CA GLU A 42 22.49 -21.05 10.14
C GLU A 42 21.31 -20.13 10.46
N VAL A 43 20.15 -20.69 10.75
CA VAL A 43 19.01 -19.94 11.28
C VAL A 43 19.15 -19.83 12.79
N VAL A 44 19.43 -18.58 13.26
CA VAL A 44 19.68 -18.34 14.70
C VAL A 44 18.38 -18.08 15.46
N ASP A 45 17.47 -17.31 14.88
CA ASP A 45 16.21 -16.89 15.51
C ASP A 45 15.13 -16.66 14.48
N GLY A 46 13.90 -16.96 14.82
CA GLY A 46 12.72 -16.74 13.99
C GLY A 46 11.57 -16.21 14.83
N LYS A 47 10.95 -15.14 14.37
CA LYS A 47 9.77 -14.54 14.99
C LYS A 47 8.66 -14.45 14.00
N SER A 48 7.49 -14.97 14.35
CA SER A 48 6.24 -14.77 13.64
C SER A 48 5.38 -13.76 14.37
N GLY A 49 4.64 -12.97 13.61
CA GLY A 49 3.73 -11.97 14.16
C GLY A 49 2.67 -11.60 13.14
N GLU A 50 1.71 -10.81 13.57
CA GLU A 50 0.69 -10.26 12.69
C GLU A 50 0.89 -8.76 12.52
N ARG A 51 0.65 -8.26 11.32
CA ARG A 51 0.64 -6.84 11.00
C ARG A 51 -0.64 -6.47 10.29
N SER A 52 -1.25 -5.38 10.74
CA SER A 52 -2.40 -4.79 10.08
C SER A 52 -2.00 -3.52 9.32
N LYS A 53 -2.47 -3.39 8.07
CA LYS A 53 -2.31 -2.19 7.27
C LYS A 53 -3.67 -1.55 7.05
N LYS A 54 -3.85 -0.32 7.56
CA LYS A 54 -5.08 0.45 7.40
C LYS A 54 -5.27 0.89 5.94
N ALA A 55 -6.53 1.02 5.55
CA ALA A 55 -6.89 1.62 4.27
C ALA A 55 -6.40 3.07 4.18
N PRO A 56 -5.98 3.51 3.00
CA PRO A 56 -5.62 4.92 2.80
C PRO A 56 -6.89 5.80 2.87
N LEU A 57 -6.71 7.04 3.35
CA LEU A 57 -7.79 8.02 3.43
C LEU A 57 -8.29 8.45 2.04
N PRO A 58 -9.51 8.98 1.92
CA PRO A 58 -9.99 9.61 0.70
C PRO A 58 -9.04 10.71 0.22
N PHE A 59 -9.09 11.05 -1.05
CA PHE A 59 -8.17 12.00 -1.65
C PHE A 59 -8.39 13.44 -1.19
N THR A 60 -7.28 14.14 -0.95
CA THR A 60 -7.15 15.59 -1.03
C THR A 60 -6.65 15.98 -2.43
N THR A 61 -6.62 17.28 -2.76
CA THR A 61 -6.04 17.74 -4.03
C THR A 61 -4.62 17.23 -4.23
N SER A 62 -3.77 17.38 -3.22
CA SER A 62 -2.36 17.00 -3.32
C SER A 62 -2.15 15.50 -3.47
N THR A 63 -2.89 14.68 -2.71
CA THR A 63 -2.77 13.22 -2.78
C THR A 63 -3.35 12.65 -4.07
N LEU A 64 -4.43 13.27 -4.63
CA LEU A 64 -4.94 12.91 -5.93
C LEU A 64 -3.93 13.17 -7.05
N GLN A 65 -3.27 14.34 -7.03
CA GLN A 65 -2.26 14.71 -8.01
C GLN A 65 -1.07 13.74 -7.98
N GLN A 66 -0.58 13.38 -6.78
CA GLN A 66 0.52 12.45 -6.60
C GLN A 66 0.17 11.06 -7.13
N GLU A 67 -0.97 10.53 -6.74
CA GLU A 67 -1.36 9.18 -7.14
C GLU A 67 -1.74 9.11 -8.64
N ALA A 68 -2.39 10.12 -9.18
CA ALA A 68 -2.66 10.21 -10.62
C ALA A 68 -1.36 10.29 -11.45
N SER A 69 -0.33 10.97 -10.93
CA SER A 69 0.99 10.98 -11.57
C SER A 69 1.62 9.58 -11.59
N LYS A 70 1.59 8.87 -10.45
CA LYS A 70 2.20 7.54 -10.30
C LYS A 70 1.45 6.44 -11.07
N ALA A 71 0.13 6.38 -10.89
CA ALA A 71 -0.72 5.30 -11.42
C ALA A 71 -1.16 5.53 -12.88
N LEU A 72 -1.41 6.78 -13.25
CA LEU A 72 -1.97 7.13 -14.55
C LEU A 72 -0.98 7.83 -15.49
N ASN A 73 0.17 8.25 -14.96
CA ASN A 73 1.15 9.09 -15.64
C ASN A 73 0.53 10.43 -16.13
N PHE A 74 -0.29 11.04 -15.27
CA PHE A 74 -0.92 12.32 -15.54
C PHE A 74 -0.10 13.47 -14.92
N ALA A 75 0.18 14.50 -15.72
CA ALA A 75 0.68 15.76 -15.17
C ALA A 75 -0.37 16.42 -14.26
N THR A 76 0.07 17.18 -13.27
CA THR A 76 -0.78 17.87 -12.29
C THR A 76 -1.87 18.72 -12.97
N SER A 77 -1.51 19.49 -14.00
CA SER A 77 -2.45 20.31 -14.77
C SER A 77 -3.51 19.48 -15.49
N LYS A 78 -3.12 18.33 -16.05
CA LYS A 78 -4.05 17.39 -16.69
C LYS A 78 -5.01 16.80 -15.68
N THR A 79 -4.51 16.36 -14.53
CA THR A 79 -5.31 15.81 -13.43
C THR A 79 -6.38 16.79 -12.99
N MET A 80 -5.99 18.05 -12.75
CA MET A 80 -6.93 19.07 -12.29
C MET A 80 -7.97 19.45 -13.34
N ARG A 81 -7.58 19.51 -14.61
CA ARG A 81 -8.52 19.78 -15.71
C ARG A 81 -9.58 18.68 -15.84
N ILE A 82 -9.17 17.41 -15.75
CA ILE A 82 -10.10 16.29 -15.83
C ILE A 82 -10.99 16.22 -14.59
N ALA A 83 -10.42 16.46 -13.39
CA ALA A 83 -11.19 16.55 -12.16
C ALA A 83 -12.24 17.65 -12.22
N GLN A 84 -11.93 18.83 -12.82
CA GLN A 84 -12.88 19.90 -13.03
C GLN A 84 -14.05 19.45 -13.93
N GLN A 85 -13.77 18.74 -15.01
CA GLN A 85 -14.82 18.20 -15.88
C GLN A 85 -15.73 17.20 -15.14
N LEU A 86 -15.14 16.31 -14.34
CA LEU A 86 -15.90 15.34 -13.54
C LEU A 86 -16.77 16.03 -12.47
N TYR A 87 -16.30 17.13 -11.91
CA TYR A 87 -17.05 17.92 -10.93
C TYR A 87 -18.17 18.73 -11.56
N GLU A 88 -17.90 19.47 -12.66
CA GLU A 88 -18.88 20.31 -13.33
C GLU A 88 -20.00 19.52 -13.98
N GLY A 89 -19.72 18.31 -14.39
CA GLY A 89 -20.68 17.36 -14.93
C GLY A 89 -20.28 16.75 -16.25
N VAL A 90 -20.64 15.50 -16.40
CA VAL A 90 -20.49 14.72 -17.62
C VAL A 90 -21.85 14.18 -18.01
N ASP A 91 -22.12 14.13 -19.30
CA ASP A 91 -23.38 13.58 -19.82
C ASP A 91 -23.37 12.05 -19.69
N ILE A 92 -24.18 11.54 -18.77
CA ILE A 92 -24.30 10.10 -18.48
C ILE A 92 -25.58 9.57 -19.15
N LYS A 93 -25.42 8.59 -20.01
CA LYS A 93 -26.52 7.95 -20.72
C LYS A 93 -27.64 7.54 -19.74
N GLY A 94 -28.83 8.07 -19.97
CA GLY A 94 -30.00 7.80 -19.14
C GLY A 94 -30.11 8.62 -17.84
N SER A 95 -29.13 9.47 -17.53
CA SER A 95 -29.13 10.31 -16.34
C SER A 95 -28.93 11.82 -16.61
N GLY A 96 -28.61 12.18 -17.87
CA GLY A 96 -28.26 13.56 -18.23
C GLY A 96 -26.89 13.99 -17.68
N THR A 97 -26.70 15.28 -17.58
CA THR A 97 -25.42 15.85 -17.06
C THR A 97 -25.34 15.71 -15.55
N VAL A 98 -24.31 14.98 -15.07
CA VAL A 98 -24.13 14.65 -13.66
C VAL A 98 -22.71 15.00 -13.21
N GLY A 99 -22.58 15.73 -12.10
CA GLY A 99 -21.31 15.90 -11.40
C GLY A 99 -20.93 14.59 -10.70
N LEU A 100 -19.81 13.99 -11.09
CA LEU A 100 -19.41 12.66 -10.66
C LEU A 100 -18.56 12.66 -9.37
N ILE A 101 -17.96 13.79 -9.03
CA ILE A 101 -17.11 13.91 -7.83
C ILE A 101 -17.47 15.17 -7.04
N THR A 102 -17.10 15.19 -5.76
CA THR A 102 -17.13 16.38 -4.90
C THR A 102 -16.12 17.43 -5.33
N TYR A 103 -16.17 18.61 -4.74
CA TYR A 103 -15.27 19.70 -5.07
C TYR A 103 -13.80 19.31 -4.97
N LEU A 104 -13.04 19.63 -6.02
CA LEU A 104 -11.70 19.08 -6.24
C LEU A 104 -10.57 19.89 -5.57
N ARG A 105 -10.85 21.08 -5.04
CA ARG A 105 -9.85 21.89 -4.34
C ARG A 105 -10.10 21.82 -2.84
N THR A 106 -9.47 20.84 -2.20
CA THR A 106 -9.62 20.57 -0.77
C THR A 106 -8.37 19.94 -0.19
N ASP A 107 -8.07 20.25 1.04
CA ASP A 107 -7.08 19.59 1.90
C ASP A 107 -7.72 18.68 2.94
N SER A 108 -9.06 18.65 2.98
CA SER A 108 -9.84 17.82 3.89
C SER A 108 -9.91 16.36 3.43
N THR A 109 -9.84 15.44 4.38
CA THR A 109 -10.13 14.01 4.19
C THR A 109 -11.47 13.59 4.80
N ARG A 110 -12.24 14.57 5.30
CA ARG A 110 -13.55 14.37 5.91
C ARG A 110 -14.57 13.97 4.85
N ILE A 111 -15.55 13.18 5.24
CA ILE A 111 -16.74 12.85 4.43
C ILE A 111 -17.98 13.06 5.28
N SER A 112 -19.12 13.32 4.63
CA SER A 112 -20.42 13.40 5.30
C SER A 112 -20.85 12.05 5.86
N GLU A 113 -21.69 12.06 6.88
CA GLU A 113 -22.26 10.84 7.49
C GLU A 113 -23.06 10.03 6.45
N GLU A 114 -23.79 10.72 5.59
CA GLU A 114 -24.56 10.09 4.52
C GLU A 114 -23.63 9.34 3.53
N ALA A 115 -22.53 9.98 3.09
CA ALA A 115 -21.57 9.36 2.19
C ALA A 115 -20.85 8.18 2.84
N ASP A 116 -20.55 8.26 4.15
CA ASP A 116 -20.00 7.15 4.92
C ASP A 116 -20.96 5.96 4.96
N ALA A 117 -22.22 6.21 5.32
CA ALA A 117 -23.24 5.16 5.37
C ALA A 117 -23.47 4.48 4.02
N ASN A 118 -23.59 5.27 2.95
CA ASN A 118 -23.78 4.75 1.59
C ASN A 118 -22.58 3.92 1.13
N ALA A 119 -21.35 4.37 1.41
CA ALA A 119 -20.16 3.63 1.04
C ALA A 119 -20.02 2.31 1.82
N ARG A 120 -20.35 2.29 3.10
CA ARG A 120 -20.37 1.06 3.92
C ARG A 120 -21.40 0.06 3.42
N ALA A 121 -22.62 0.53 3.14
CA ALA A 121 -23.67 -0.30 2.55
C ALA A 121 -23.23 -0.89 1.19
N TYR A 122 -22.56 -0.07 0.37
CA TYR A 122 -21.99 -0.56 -0.90
C TYR A 122 -20.92 -1.64 -0.65
N VAL A 123 -19.99 -1.42 0.27
CA VAL A 123 -18.93 -2.40 0.61
C VAL A 123 -19.56 -3.72 1.07
N GLY A 124 -20.50 -3.69 2.01
CA GLY A 124 -21.17 -4.90 2.51
C GLY A 124 -21.84 -5.68 1.38
N LYS A 125 -22.55 -4.98 0.49
CA LYS A 125 -23.22 -5.61 -0.66
C LYS A 125 -22.27 -6.18 -1.71
N ALA A 126 -21.18 -5.47 -2.01
CA ALA A 126 -20.30 -5.79 -3.14
C ALA A 126 -19.16 -6.74 -2.76
N TYR A 127 -18.66 -6.66 -1.52
CA TYR A 127 -17.49 -7.41 -1.05
C TYR A 127 -17.79 -8.35 0.12
N GLY A 128 -18.86 -8.12 0.87
CA GLY A 128 -19.24 -8.85 2.08
C GLY A 128 -19.14 -7.98 3.34
N GLU A 129 -19.98 -8.29 4.33
CA GLU A 129 -20.03 -7.53 5.59
C GLU A 129 -18.71 -7.58 6.37
N GLU A 130 -17.95 -8.64 6.25
CA GLU A 130 -16.63 -8.82 6.86
C GLU A 130 -15.59 -7.82 6.34
N TYR A 131 -15.84 -7.19 5.19
CA TYR A 131 -14.97 -6.16 4.62
C TYR A 131 -15.34 -4.74 5.05
N VAL A 132 -16.46 -4.55 5.70
CA VAL A 132 -16.88 -3.23 6.19
C VAL A 132 -16.05 -2.83 7.41
N ALA A 133 -15.43 -1.67 7.40
CA ALA A 133 -14.66 -1.17 8.55
C ALA A 133 -15.55 -0.98 9.79
N GLU A 134 -15.11 -1.41 10.97
CA GLU A 134 -15.95 -1.45 12.18
C GLU A 134 -16.42 -0.08 12.68
N THR A 135 -15.65 0.98 12.52
CA THR A 135 -16.05 2.36 12.88
C THR A 135 -15.30 3.44 12.13
N ALA A 136 -15.98 4.57 11.86
CA ALA A 136 -15.35 5.82 11.42
C ALA A 136 -14.38 6.39 12.48
N SER A 137 -14.48 5.97 13.74
CA SER A 137 -13.68 6.44 14.87
C SER A 137 -12.22 6.02 14.83
N GLU A 138 -11.88 4.95 14.16
CA GLU A 138 -10.47 4.51 14.03
C GLU A 138 -9.64 5.36 13.06
N GLN A 139 -10.31 6.16 12.24
CA GLN A 139 -9.65 7.09 11.30
C GLN A 139 -9.63 8.53 11.81
N LYS A 140 -9.96 8.77 13.10
CA LYS A 140 -9.77 10.10 13.67
C LYS A 140 -8.31 10.50 13.54
N GLN A 141 -8.05 11.45 12.64
CA GLN A 141 -6.86 12.27 12.71
C GLN A 141 -6.74 12.77 14.15
N LYS A 142 -5.54 12.75 14.70
CA LYS A 142 -5.19 13.59 15.83
C LYS A 142 -5.45 15.02 15.38
N ASN A 143 -6.64 15.53 15.68
CA ASN A 143 -6.94 16.93 15.51
C ASN A 143 -6.07 17.68 16.52
N ASP A 144 -4.96 18.25 16.06
CA ASP A 144 -4.29 19.34 16.75
C ASP A 144 -5.32 20.46 16.87
N GLY A 145 -6.01 20.52 17.99
CA GLY A 145 -6.68 21.62 18.68
C GLY A 145 -7.23 22.84 17.92
N LYS A 146 -7.40 22.80 16.61
CA LYS A 146 -8.09 23.84 15.86
C LYS A 146 -9.48 23.36 15.46
N ASN A 147 -10.49 23.83 16.17
CA ASN A 147 -11.89 23.86 15.74
C ASN A 147 -12.00 24.73 14.47
N ILE A 148 -11.43 24.30 13.37
CA ILE A 148 -11.76 24.84 12.07
C ILE A 148 -12.96 24.02 11.64
N GLN A 149 -14.10 24.68 11.57
CA GLN A 149 -15.31 24.16 10.94
C GLN A 149 -15.02 24.08 9.44
N ASP A 150 -14.26 23.08 9.07
CA ASP A 150 -13.89 22.82 7.67
C ASP A 150 -15.15 22.37 6.94
N ALA A 151 -15.73 23.28 6.16
CA ALA A 151 -16.92 23.02 5.37
C ALA A 151 -16.62 22.10 4.17
N HIS A 152 -15.35 21.82 3.88
CA HIS A 152 -14.94 21.05 2.73
C HIS A 152 -14.89 19.55 3.03
N GLU A 153 -15.32 18.76 2.07
CA GLU A 153 -15.15 17.30 2.08
C GLU A 153 -13.92 16.88 1.26
N ALA A 154 -13.51 15.62 1.44
CA ALA A 154 -12.55 14.95 0.57
C ALA A 154 -13.05 14.84 -0.87
N ILE A 155 -12.15 14.61 -1.80
CA ILE A 155 -12.48 14.27 -3.18
C ILE A 155 -12.97 12.82 -3.20
N ARG A 156 -14.24 12.63 -3.51
CA ARG A 156 -14.94 11.34 -3.57
C ARG A 156 -15.98 11.31 -4.68
N PRO A 157 -16.47 10.14 -5.09
CA PRO A 157 -17.66 10.10 -5.95
C PRO A 157 -18.85 10.77 -5.27
N SER A 158 -19.63 11.52 -6.01
CA SER A 158 -20.90 12.10 -5.54
C SER A 158 -21.91 11.02 -5.16
N ASP A 159 -21.88 9.91 -5.88
CA ASP A 159 -22.70 8.72 -5.66
C ASP A 159 -21.84 7.46 -5.85
N VAL A 160 -21.62 6.71 -4.77
CA VAL A 160 -20.80 5.49 -4.77
C VAL A 160 -21.40 4.37 -5.63
N THR A 161 -22.72 4.37 -5.82
CA THR A 161 -23.41 3.36 -6.63
C THR A 161 -23.16 3.52 -8.15
N ARG A 162 -22.64 4.66 -8.58
CA ARG A 162 -22.19 4.87 -9.96
C ARG A 162 -20.84 4.20 -10.19
N VAL A 163 -20.88 2.89 -10.33
CA VAL A 163 -19.68 2.08 -10.55
C VAL A 163 -19.00 2.48 -11.85
N PRO A 164 -17.69 2.76 -11.86
CA PRO A 164 -16.99 3.23 -13.06
C PRO A 164 -17.20 2.36 -14.30
N ALA A 165 -17.26 1.04 -14.13
CA ALA A 165 -17.46 0.10 -15.23
C ALA A 165 -18.81 0.29 -15.93
N GLU A 166 -19.86 0.67 -15.20
CA GLU A 166 -21.23 0.83 -15.70
C GLU A 166 -21.41 2.11 -16.50
N ILE A 167 -20.63 3.15 -16.21
CA ILE A 167 -20.71 4.45 -16.88
C ILE A 167 -19.56 4.70 -17.86
N LYS A 168 -18.74 3.68 -18.11
CA LYS A 168 -17.52 3.79 -18.93
C LYS A 168 -17.77 4.35 -20.32
N GLU A 169 -18.88 3.97 -20.97
CA GLU A 169 -19.22 4.42 -22.32
C GLU A 169 -19.58 5.91 -22.40
N SER A 170 -19.96 6.52 -21.27
CA SER A 170 -20.25 7.95 -21.18
C SER A 170 -19.01 8.81 -20.92
N LEU A 171 -17.86 8.20 -20.64
CA LEU A 171 -16.64 8.87 -20.24
C LEU A 171 -15.56 8.77 -21.32
N THR A 172 -14.78 9.82 -21.47
CA THR A 172 -13.51 9.70 -22.19
C THR A 172 -12.56 8.76 -21.43
N ARG A 173 -11.57 8.22 -22.12
CA ARG A 173 -10.57 7.33 -21.50
C ARG A 173 -9.91 7.93 -20.26
N ASP A 174 -9.55 9.20 -20.30
CA ASP A 174 -8.88 9.88 -19.21
C ASP A 174 -9.83 10.18 -18.04
N GLN A 175 -11.08 10.59 -18.35
CA GLN A 175 -12.14 10.77 -17.35
C GLN A 175 -12.43 9.45 -16.62
N PHE A 176 -12.58 8.36 -17.36
CA PHE A 176 -12.80 7.03 -16.79
C PHE A 176 -11.67 6.62 -15.84
N ARG A 177 -10.41 6.77 -16.26
CA ARG A 177 -9.25 6.40 -15.44
C ARG A 177 -9.17 7.20 -14.16
N LEU A 178 -9.38 8.52 -14.22
CA LEU A 178 -9.34 9.38 -13.04
C LEU A 178 -10.53 9.12 -12.11
N TYR A 179 -11.74 8.99 -12.65
CA TYR A 179 -12.92 8.65 -11.87
C TYR A 179 -12.78 7.29 -11.18
N GLN A 180 -12.28 6.28 -11.88
CA GLN A 180 -12.02 4.95 -11.32
C GLN A 180 -11.01 5.01 -10.17
N LEU A 181 -9.95 5.81 -10.28
CA LEU A 181 -8.96 6.00 -9.24
C LEU A 181 -9.59 6.61 -7.98
N ILE A 182 -10.38 7.69 -8.14
CA ILE A 182 -11.08 8.36 -7.04
C ILE A 182 -12.09 7.42 -6.38
N TRP A 183 -12.88 6.73 -7.18
CA TRP A 183 -13.92 5.82 -6.72
C TRP A 183 -13.33 4.64 -5.92
N LYS A 184 -12.33 3.97 -6.46
CA LYS A 184 -11.65 2.85 -5.79
C LYS A 184 -11.03 3.27 -4.46
N ARG A 185 -10.36 4.42 -4.42
CA ARG A 185 -9.76 4.96 -3.20
C ARG A 185 -10.81 5.24 -2.13
N PHE A 186 -11.94 5.83 -2.52
CA PHE A 186 -13.03 6.13 -1.61
C PHE A 186 -13.66 4.86 -1.03
N VAL A 187 -13.99 3.88 -1.86
CA VAL A 187 -14.53 2.59 -1.42
C VAL A 187 -13.55 1.90 -0.46
N ALA A 188 -12.28 1.79 -0.84
CA ALA A 188 -11.24 1.20 -0.01
C ALA A 188 -11.11 1.87 1.37
N SER A 189 -11.30 3.18 1.43
CA SER A 189 -11.22 3.94 2.68
C SER A 189 -12.32 3.57 3.70
N ARG A 190 -13.35 2.84 3.30
CA ARG A 190 -14.45 2.33 4.15
C ARG A 190 -14.35 0.84 4.40
N MET A 191 -13.26 0.20 3.97
CA MET A 191 -13.03 -1.23 4.12
C MET A 191 -12.10 -1.53 5.31
N GLN A 192 -12.22 -2.75 5.82
CA GLN A 192 -11.34 -3.31 6.85
C GLN A 192 -9.86 -3.24 6.44
N PRO A 193 -8.95 -3.08 7.41
CA PRO A 193 -7.51 -3.18 7.18
C PRO A 193 -7.12 -4.51 6.55
N ALA A 194 -6.10 -4.50 5.72
CA ALA A 194 -5.44 -5.72 5.27
C ALA A 194 -4.62 -6.32 6.42
N LYS A 195 -4.68 -7.64 6.61
CA LYS A 195 -3.93 -8.36 7.64
C LYS A 195 -2.86 -9.23 7.00
N TYR A 196 -1.69 -9.21 7.61
CA TYR A 196 -0.51 -9.94 7.17
C TYR A 196 0.04 -10.78 8.30
N GLU A 197 0.34 -12.02 8.03
CA GLU A 197 1.27 -12.80 8.81
C GLU A 197 2.70 -12.39 8.41
N THR A 198 3.52 -12.06 9.38
CA THR A 198 4.90 -11.64 9.13
C THR A 198 5.85 -12.64 9.78
N THR A 199 6.85 -13.07 9.04
CA THR A 199 7.94 -13.89 9.56
C THR A 199 9.23 -13.12 9.41
N SER A 200 9.97 -12.97 10.49
CA SER A 200 11.31 -12.39 10.50
C SER A 200 12.29 -13.43 11.01
N VAL A 201 13.28 -13.74 10.21
CA VAL A 201 14.30 -14.73 10.52
C VAL A 201 15.67 -14.05 10.61
N LYS A 202 16.43 -14.37 11.62
CA LYS A 202 17.84 -13.99 11.74
C LYS A 202 18.71 -15.15 11.26
N ILE A 203 19.58 -14.87 10.32
CA ILE A 203 20.59 -15.79 9.82
C ILE A 203 21.93 -15.40 10.43
N GLY A 204 22.60 -16.33 11.05
CA GLY A 204 23.97 -16.23 11.52
C GLY A 204 24.94 -16.64 10.41
N ALA A 205 26.07 -15.97 10.34
CA ALA A 205 27.24 -16.34 9.58
C ALA A 205 28.45 -15.97 10.47
N ASP A 206 28.91 -16.92 11.26
CA ASP A 206 29.87 -16.69 12.35
C ASP A 206 29.38 -15.57 13.30
N ASP A 207 30.16 -14.48 13.43
CA ASP A 207 29.77 -13.32 14.24
C ASP A 207 28.75 -12.41 13.55
N TYR A 208 28.58 -12.53 12.23
CA TYR A 208 27.70 -11.66 11.48
C TYR A 208 26.23 -12.13 11.50
N ARG A 209 25.35 -11.17 11.30
CA ARG A 209 23.90 -11.39 11.29
C ARG A 209 23.27 -10.78 10.06
N PHE A 210 22.32 -11.52 9.50
CA PHE A 210 21.45 -11.09 8.42
C PHE A 210 20.00 -11.22 8.86
N THR A 211 19.13 -10.41 8.27
CA THR A 211 17.69 -10.48 8.51
C THR A 211 16.93 -10.77 7.22
N VAL A 212 16.03 -11.71 7.29
CA VAL A 212 15.05 -12.00 6.24
C VAL A 212 13.69 -11.69 6.83
N SER A 213 12.89 -10.88 6.12
CA SER A 213 11.51 -10.64 6.51
C SER A 213 10.60 -11.01 5.35
N ALA A 214 9.59 -11.78 5.66
CA ALA A 214 8.54 -12.14 4.73
C ALA A 214 7.18 -11.76 5.31
N SER A 215 6.23 -11.50 4.45
CA SER A 215 4.85 -11.29 4.86
C SER A 215 3.90 -11.96 3.88
N LYS A 216 2.91 -12.65 4.44
CA LYS A 216 1.82 -13.29 3.71
C LYS A 216 0.53 -12.58 4.04
N ILE A 217 -0.28 -12.27 3.03
CA ILE A 217 -1.61 -11.71 3.24
C ILE A 217 -2.50 -12.84 3.77
N ILE A 218 -3.10 -12.63 4.95
CA ILE A 218 -4.08 -13.54 5.55
C ILE A 218 -5.51 -13.01 5.42
N PHE A 219 -5.65 -11.69 5.23
CA PHE A 219 -6.91 -11.05 4.90
C PHE A 219 -6.65 -9.84 4.00
N GLU A 220 -7.26 -9.83 2.82
CA GLU A 220 -7.04 -8.79 1.80
C GLU A 220 -7.54 -7.41 2.25
N GLY A 221 -8.67 -7.36 2.95
CA GLY A 221 -9.27 -6.11 3.38
C GLY A 221 -9.48 -5.14 2.22
N PHE A 222 -9.11 -3.87 2.40
CA PHE A 222 -9.25 -2.82 1.39
C PHE A 222 -8.49 -3.10 0.08
N ARG A 223 -7.51 -4.00 0.08
CA ARG A 223 -6.71 -4.32 -1.12
C ARG A 223 -7.52 -4.94 -2.24
N LEU A 224 -8.67 -5.55 -1.93
CA LEU A 224 -9.60 -6.03 -2.97
C LEU A 224 -10.12 -4.89 -3.87
N ALA A 225 -10.31 -3.70 -3.31
CA ALA A 225 -10.80 -2.55 -4.06
C ALA A 225 -9.69 -1.67 -4.61
N TYR A 226 -8.57 -1.53 -3.87
CA TYR A 226 -7.53 -0.57 -4.17
C TYR A 226 -6.15 -0.97 -3.64
N VAL A 227 -5.15 -0.89 -4.52
CA VAL A 227 -3.74 -1.02 -4.18
C VAL A 227 -3.02 0.23 -4.66
N GLU A 228 -2.18 0.83 -3.83
CA GLU A 228 -1.36 1.99 -4.21
C GLU A 228 -0.28 1.57 -5.22
N SER A 229 0.02 2.43 -6.18
CA SER A 229 0.96 2.12 -7.27
C SER A 229 2.38 1.79 -6.82
N ASP A 230 2.80 2.33 -5.68
CA ASP A 230 4.10 1.99 -5.08
C ASP A 230 4.12 0.56 -4.50
N GLU A 231 2.98 0.04 -4.06
CA GLU A 231 2.85 -1.33 -3.53
C GLU A 231 2.79 -2.39 -4.61
N GLU A 232 2.18 -2.10 -5.75
CA GLU A 232 2.17 -3.01 -6.89
C GLU A 232 3.59 -3.35 -7.35
N LYS A 233 4.52 -2.38 -7.25
CA LYS A 233 5.94 -2.58 -7.59
C LYS A 233 6.70 -3.40 -6.55
N GLN A 234 6.24 -3.43 -5.29
CA GLN A 234 6.89 -4.15 -4.19
C GLN A 234 6.33 -5.56 -3.94
N SER A 235 5.27 -5.97 -4.62
CA SER A 235 4.62 -7.27 -4.43
C SER A 235 5.43 -8.48 -4.91
N GLY A 236 6.69 -8.28 -5.27
CA GLY A 236 7.68 -9.35 -5.52
C GLY A 236 8.21 -10.06 -4.27
N ASN A 237 7.62 -9.85 -3.10
CA ASN A 237 8.05 -10.50 -1.86
C ASN A 237 7.88 -12.02 -1.97
N VAL A 238 9.02 -12.69 -2.05
CA VAL A 238 9.13 -14.14 -1.97
C VAL A 238 8.46 -14.58 -0.67
N MET A 239 7.42 -15.41 -0.79
CA MET A 239 6.81 -16.05 0.36
C MET A 239 7.87 -16.97 0.99
N VAL A 240 8.39 -16.57 2.13
CA VAL A 240 9.21 -17.45 2.98
C VAL A 240 8.23 -18.39 3.69
N ASN A 241 7.80 -19.43 3.01
CA ASN A 241 7.06 -20.50 3.63
C ASN A 241 8.09 -21.37 4.34
N SER A 242 8.06 -21.39 5.67
CA SER A 242 8.82 -22.31 6.52
C SER A 242 10.36 -22.22 6.47
N ILE A 243 10.93 -21.11 6.88
CA ILE A 243 12.30 -21.12 7.37
C ILE A 243 12.22 -21.31 8.88
N ASP A 244 12.77 -22.40 9.38
CA ASP A 244 12.90 -22.74 10.78
C ASP A 244 14.38 -22.97 11.14
N LYS A 245 14.63 -23.31 12.41
CA LYS A 245 15.99 -23.54 12.91
C LYS A 245 16.71 -24.73 12.29
N ASP A 246 15.94 -25.65 11.70
CA ASP A 246 16.45 -26.87 11.08
C ASP A 246 16.70 -26.69 9.57
N SER A 247 16.42 -25.48 9.03
CA SER A 247 16.59 -25.20 7.61
C SER A 247 18.08 -25.09 7.25
N GLU A 248 18.53 -25.97 6.34
CA GLU A 248 19.88 -25.85 5.76
C GLU A 248 19.94 -24.68 4.76
N LEU A 249 20.91 -23.80 4.97
CA LEU A 249 21.13 -22.60 4.16
C LEU A 249 22.39 -22.74 3.30
N THR A 250 22.30 -22.25 2.06
CA THR A 250 23.44 -22.19 1.14
C THR A 250 23.58 -20.77 0.60
N LYS A 251 24.77 -20.21 0.67
CA LYS A 251 25.10 -18.94 0.02
C LYS A 251 25.05 -19.10 -1.49
N GLU A 252 24.42 -18.16 -2.20
CA GLU A 252 24.46 -18.09 -3.67
C GLU A 252 25.30 -16.90 -4.16
N SER A 253 25.04 -15.69 -3.65
CA SER A 253 25.78 -14.49 -4.03
C SER A 253 25.61 -13.38 -3.00
N PHE A 254 26.49 -12.40 -3.05
CA PHE A 254 26.33 -11.12 -2.38
C PHE A 254 25.92 -10.05 -3.39
N ASP A 255 24.95 -9.21 -3.04
CA ASP A 255 24.58 -8.01 -3.78
C ASP A 255 24.78 -6.80 -2.85
N TYR A 256 25.60 -5.86 -3.27
CA TYR A 256 25.89 -4.64 -2.54
C TYR A 256 25.74 -3.42 -3.44
N LYS A 257 25.20 -2.33 -2.87
CA LYS A 257 24.99 -1.07 -3.58
C LYS A 257 25.41 0.08 -2.70
N GLN A 258 26.17 0.99 -3.29
CA GLN A 258 26.50 2.24 -2.64
C GLN A 258 25.32 3.21 -2.76
N HIS A 259 24.93 3.79 -1.64
CA HIS A 259 23.93 4.86 -1.58
C HIS A 259 24.65 6.16 -1.20
N PHE A 260 24.50 7.17 -2.03
CA PHE A 260 25.03 8.52 -1.80
C PHE A 260 23.99 9.40 -1.12
#